data_e33d01b7343175ab9648bd678cb4fdac
#
_entry.id   e33d01b7343175ab9648bd678cb4fdac
#
_cell.length_a   1.000
_cell.length_b   1.000
_cell.length_c   1.000
_cell.angle_alpha   90.00
_cell.angle_beta   90.00
_cell.angle_gamma   90.00
#
_symmetry.space_group_name_H-M   'P 1'
#
loop_
_entity.id
_entity.type
_entity.pdbx_description
1 polymer ?
#
loop_
_entity_poly.entity_id
_entity_poly.type
_entity_poly.pdbx_seq_one_letter_code
_entity_poly.pdbx_strand_id
1 'polypeptide(L)'
;MIPYRALWSNTQFAFDVLTMKPGDKLVSMLPMAHMYGLAFEFLYEFCVGCHIYFLTRMPSPKIIFQAFADIKPNLVVAVPLIIEKIIKKNVLPKLESPAMKILLKVPIINDKIKATVREQ
;
A
#
# COMPACT_ATOMS: atom_id res chain seq x y z
N MET A 1 0.18 1.47 28.28
CA MET A 1 1.51 0.92 27.91
C MET A 1 1.32 -0.34 27.08
N ILE A 2 2.06 -0.47 25.99
CA ILE A 2 2.03 -1.68 25.13
C ILE A 2 3.16 -2.60 25.58
N PRO A 3 2.88 -3.84 26.01
CA PRO A 3 3.91 -4.77 26.42
C PRO A 3 4.69 -5.34 25.21
N TYR A 4 5.95 -5.69 25.41
CA TYR A 4 6.81 -6.26 24.35
C TYR A 4 6.20 -7.50 23.68
N ARG A 5 5.52 -8.35 24.45
CA ARG A 5 4.83 -9.53 23.91
C ARG A 5 3.77 -9.17 22.84
N ALA A 6 3.10 -8.02 22.99
CA ALA A 6 2.11 -7.58 22.00
C ALA A 6 2.78 -7.10 20.70
N LEU A 7 3.91 -6.40 20.79
CA LEU A 7 4.71 -6.03 19.63
C LEU A 7 5.24 -7.29 18.93
N TRP A 8 5.83 -8.20 19.68
CA TRP A 8 6.34 -9.46 19.15
C TRP A 8 5.24 -10.29 18.47
N SER A 9 4.08 -10.44 19.12
CA SER A 9 2.96 -11.19 18.56
C SER A 9 2.45 -10.61 17.24
N ASN A 10 2.39 -9.28 17.10
CA ASN A 10 2.03 -8.63 15.84
C ASN A 10 3.11 -8.81 14.76
N THR A 11 4.38 -8.73 15.13
CA THR A 11 5.49 -8.98 14.21
C THR A 11 5.48 -10.44 13.75
N GLN A 12 5.23 -11.39 14.65
CA GLN A 12 5.10 -12.80 14.31
C GLN A 12 3.93 -13.04 13.33
N PHE A 13 2.78 -12.44 13.59
CA PHE A 13 1.64 -12.48 12.67
C PHE A 13 2.01 -11.91 11.29
N ALA A 14 2.80 -10.84 11.23
CA ALA A 14 3.27 -10.29 9.96
C ALA A 14 4.13 -11.30 9.18
N PHE A 15 5.00 -12.06 9.86
CA PHE A 15 5.76 -13.14 9.23
C PHE A 15 4.88 -14.25 8.66
N ASP A 16 3.74 -14.53 9.30
CA ASP A 16 2.83 -15.59 8.85
C ASP A 16 1.99 -15.17 7.63
N VAL A 17 1.68 -13.87 7.49
CA VAL A 17 0.76 -13.38 6.45
C VAL A 17 1.42 -12.57 5.33
N LEU A 18 2.59 -11.98 5.57
CA LEU A 18 3.30 -11.16 4.60
C LEU A 18 4.51 -11.92 4.04
N THR A 19 4.76 -11.79 2.75
CA THR A 19 5.79 -12.55 2.04
C THR A 19 6.92 -11.67 1.52
N MET A 20 7.42 -10.76 2.37
CA MET A 20 8.54 -9.91 2.02
C MET A 20 9.87 -10.67 2.10
N LYS A 21 10.83 -10.23 1.28
CA LYS A 21 12.18 -10.79 1.19
C LYS A 21 13.23 -9.75 1.55
N PRO A 22 14.43 -10.17 1.98
CA PRO A 22 15.55 -9.25 2.17
C PRO A 22 15.81 -8.43 0.90
N GLY A 23 15.93 -7.11 1.08
CA GLY A 23 16.13 -6.16 -0.03
C GLY A 23 14.84 -5.64 -0.68
N ASP A 24 13.67 -6.19 -0.35
CA ASP A 24 12.40 -5.60 -0.77
C ASP A 24 12.23 -4.18 -0.22
N LYS A 25 11.37 -3.40 -0.85
CA LYS A 25 11.18 -1.98 -0.56
C LYS A 25 9.80 -1.72 0.01
N LEU A 26 9.75 -0.90 1.04
CA LEU A 26 8.52 -0.38 1.62
C LEU A 26 8.61 1.14 1.75
N VAL A 27 7.50 1.83 1.57
CA VAL A 27 7.34 3.25 1.89
C VAL A 27 6.56 3.36 3.19
N SER A 28 7.23 3.80 4.26
CA SER A 28 6.60 4.05 5.55
C SER A 28 5.89 5.41 5.53
N MET A 29 4.58 5.39 5.70
CA MET A 29 3.72 6.56 5.65
C MET A 29 2.79 6.68 6.86
N LEU A 30 2.74 5.67 7.71
CA LEU A 30 1.96 5.68 8.93
C LEU A 30 2.76 6.29 10.10
N PRO A 31 2.09 6.90 11.08
CA PRO A 31 2.78 7.41 12.27
C PRO A 31 3.45 6.26 13.06
N MET A 32 4.76 6.36 13.25
CA MET A 32 5.54 5.36 14.03
C MET A 32 5.15 5.32 15.51
N ALA A 33 4.54 6.39 16.03
CA ALA A 33 3.97 6.41 17.39
C ALA A 33 2.70 5.53 17.51
N HIS A 34 2.10 5.13 16.39
CA HIS A 34 0.96 4.25 16.36
C HIS A 34 1.43 2.79 16.20
N MET A 35 0.88 1.88 17.01
CA MET A 35 1.30 0.48 17.05
C MET A 35 1.26 -0.20 15.67
N TYR A 36 0.27 0.10 14.85
CA TYR A 36 0.13 -0.46 13.51
C TYR A 36 1.32 -0.08 12.60
N GLY A 37 1.68 1.21 12.56
CA GLY A 37 2.87 1.67 11.81
C GLY A 37 4.16 1.07 12.38
N LEU A 38 4.31 1.06 13.72
CA LEU A 38 5.50 0.51 14.35
C LEU A 38 5.68 -0.98 14.05
N ALA A 39 4.62 -1.78 14.12
CA ALA A 39 4.71 -3.23 13.94
C ALA A 39 4.90 -3.63 12.47
N PHE A 40 4.12 -3.03 11.55
CA PHE A 40 4.01 -3.46 10.15
C PHE A 40 4.79 -2.63 9.14
N GLU A 41 5.23 -1.41 9.47
CA GLU A 41 6.09 -0.61 8.59
C GLU A 41 7.53 -0.48 9.09
N PHE A 42 7.83 -0.97 10.30
CA PHE A 42 9.16 -0.89 10.85
C PHE A 42 9.66 -2.23 11.40
N LEU A 43 9.07 -2.77 12.47
CA LEU A 43 9.64 -3.94 13.15
C LEU A 43 9.70 -5.17 12.24
N TYR A 44 8.61 -5.47 11.55
CA TYR A 44 8.58 -6.61 10.62
C TYR A 44 9.58 -6.40 9.48
N GLU A 45 9.55 -5.27 8.82
CA GLU A 45 10.42 -4.95 7.68
C GLU A 45 11.90 -4.95 8.08
N PHE A 46 12.20 -4.41 9.26
CA PHE A 46 13.55 -4.43 9.81
C PHE A 46 14.04 -5.85 10.08
N CYS A 47 13.19 -6.71 10.67
CA CYS A 47 13.53 -8.11 10.93
C CYS A 47 13.73 -8.94 9.66
N VAL A 48 12.98 -8.62 8.59
CA VAL A 48 13.14 -9.28 7.27
C VAL A 48 14.40 -8.79 6.55
N GLY A 49 14.87 -7.57 6.83
CA GLY A 49 15.99 -6.94 6.12
C GLY A 49 15.55 -6.19 4.85
N CYS A 50 14.40 -5.54 4.92
CA CYS A 50 13.86 -4.71 3.84
C CYS A 50 14.47 -3.31 3.82
N HIS A 51 14.33 -2.61 2.69
CA HIS A 51 14.63 -1.18 2.59
C HIS A 51 13.40 -0.37 2.96
N ILE A 52 13.46 0.35 4.08
CA ILE A 52 12.38 1.18 4.58
C ILE A 52 12.64 2.64 4.17
N TYR A 53 11.73 3.22 3.38
CA TYR A 53 11.78 4.61 2.95
C TYR A 53 10.76 5.43 3.74
N PHE A 54 11.22 6.27 4.64
CA PHE A 54 10.36 7.14 5.44
C PHE A 54 9.95 8.40 4.68
N LEU A 55 8.66 8.69 4.63
CA LEU A 55 8.19 9.96 4.11
C LEU A 55 8.51 11.07 5.10
N THR A 56 9.29 12.05 4.67
CA THR A 56 9.67 13.22 5.48
C THR A 56 8.60 14.30 5.50
N ARG A 57 7.55 14.16 4.69
CA ARG A 57 6.43 15.10 4.57
C ARG A 57 5.13 14.42 4.93
N MET A 58 4.14 15.21 5.35
CA MET A 58 2.78 14.69 5.61
C MET A 58 2.25 13.90 4.40
N PRO A 59 1.79 12.67 4.58
CA PRO A 59 1.32 11.83 3.49
C PRO A 59 0.07 12.43 2.84
N SER A 60 0.25 13.05 1.69
CA SER A 60 -0.84 13.46 0.80
C SER A 60 -0.90 12.53 -0.41
N PRO A 61 -2.05 12.37 -1.09
CA PRO A 61 -2.13 11.51 -2.26
C PRO A 61 -1.05 11.81 -3.31
N LYS A 62 -0.72 13.07 -3.55
CA LYS A 62 0.33 13.48 -4.49
C LYS A 62 1.71 13.00 -4.07
N ILE A 63 2.06 13.17 -2.79
CA ILE A 63 3.37 12.75 -2.23
C ILE A 63 3.49 11.23 -2.25
N ILE A 64 2.42 10.52 -1.89
CA ILE A 64 2.38 9.06 -1.90
C ILE A 64 2.58 8.52 -3.31
N PHE A 65 1.89 9.05 -4.31
CA PHE A 65 2.06 8.63 -5.70
C PHE A 65 3.46 8.91 -6.23
N GLN A 66 4.04 10.07 -5.89
CA GLN A 66 5.41 10.38 -6.27
C GLN A 66 6.39 9.37 -5.65
N ALA A 67 6.27 9.10 -4.35
CA ALA A 67 7.09 8.12 -3.66
C ALA A 67 6.94 6.71 -4.26
N PHE A 68 5.73 6.30 -4.61
CA PHE A 68 5.49 4.99 -5.23
C PHE A 68 6.08 4.90 -6.64
N ALA A 69 6.02 5.99 -7.41
CA ALA A 69 6.63 6.03 -8.74
C ALA A 69 8.16 5.95 -8.68
N ASP A 70 8.77 6.64 -7.71
CA ASP A 70 10.23 6.72 -7.56
C ASP A 70 10.80 5.44 -6.92
N ILE A 71 10.16 4.91 -5.89
CA ILE A 71 10.67 3.79 -5.08
C ILE A 71 10.20 2.44 -5.60
N LYS A 72 8.98 2.36 -6.11
CA LYS A 72 8.29 1.12 -6.53
C LYS A 72 8.28 0.09 -5.39
N PRO A 73 7.54 0.34 -4.31
CA PRO A 73 7.52 -0.55 -3.16
C PRO A 73 6.92 -1.92 -3.50
N ASN A 74 7.43 -2.97 -2.85
CA ASN A 74 6.91 -4.33 -2.96
C ASN A 74 5.68 -4.54 -2.07
N LEU A 75 5.60 -3.82 -0.95
CA LEU A 75 4.48 -3.83 -0.02
C LEU A 75 4.02 -2.41 0.28
N VAL A 76 2.71 -2.24 0.42
CA VAL A 76 2.08 -1.00 0.86
C VAL A 76 1.18 -1.28 2.04
N VAL A 77 1.52 -0.71 3.19
CA VAL A 77 0.68 -0.74 4.40
C VAL A 77 -0.08 0.57 4.48
N ALA A 78 -1.40 0.51 4.51
CA ALA A 78 -2.22 1.72 4.51
C ALA A 78 -3.48 1.54 5.35
N VAL A 79 -4.01 2.65 5.85
CA VAL A 79 -5.34 2.67 6.47
C VAL A 79 -6.42 2.92 5.42
N PRO A 80 -7.64 2.39 5.59
CA PRO A 80 -8.73 2.51 4.60
C PRO A 80 -8.98 3.94 4.14
N LEU A 81 -8.90 4.92 5.05
CA LEU A 81 -9.11 6.34 4.74
C LEU A 81 -8.11 6.87 3.69
N ILE A 82 -6.85 6.42 3.72
CA ILE A 82 -5.84 6.83 2.74
C ILE A 82 -6.18 6.22 1.38
N ILE A 83 -6.54 4.93 1.36
CA ILE A 83 -6.94 4.22 0.14
C ILE A 83 -8.17 4.88 -0.49
N GLU A 84 -9.19 5.19 0.30
CA GLU A 84 -10.38 5.91 -0.19
C GLU A 84 -10.04 7.26 -0.81
N LYS A 85 -9.21 8.07 -0.15
CA LYS A 85 -8.79 9.37 -0.68
C LYS A 85 -8.03 9.24 -2.00
N ILE A 86 -7.18 8.23 -2.11
CA ILE A 86 -6.44 7.91 -3.33
C ILE A 86 -7.41 7.55 -4.45
N ILE A 87 -8.34 6.62 -4.20
CA ILE A 87 -9.32 6.16 -5.19
C ILE A 87 -10.23 7.31 -5.63
N LYS A 88 -10.83 8.03 -4.68
CA LYS A 88 -11.75 9.14 -4.98
C LYS A 88 -11.09 10.27 -5.76
N LYS A 89 -9.82 10.59 -5.48
CA LYS A 89 -9.15 11.73 -6.11
C LYS A 89 -8.52 11.40 -7.47
N ASN A 90 -8.02 10.18 -7.66
CA ASN A 90 -7.17 9.88 -8.82
C ASN A 90 -7.71 8.76 -9.72
N VAL A 91 -8.52 7.85 -9.18
CA VAL A 91 -9.05 6.72 -9.94
C VAL A 91 -10.45 7.02 -10.47
N LEU A 92 -11.36 7.46 -9.60
CA LEU A 92 -12.74 7.77 -10.02
C LEU A 92 -12.84 8.82 -11.13
N PRO A 93 -12.14 9.98 -11.09
CA PRO A 93 -12.24 10.96 -12.18
C PRO A 93 -11.73 10.42 -13.52
N LYS A 94 -10.74 9.51 -13.49
CA LYS A 94 -10.24 8.85 -14.71
C LYS A 94 -11.23 7.82 -15.25
N LEU A 95 -11.92 7.09 -14.38
CA LEU A 95 -12.96 6.13 -14.76
C LEU A 95 -14.24 6.82 -15.24
N GLU A 96 -14.54 8.02 -14.74
CA GLU A 96 -15.70 8.81 -15.14
C GLU A 96 -15.47 9.60 -16.44
N SER A 97 -14.25 9.63 -16.97
CA SER A 97 -13.97 10.28 -18.24
C SER A 97 -14.83 9.67 -19.37
N PRO A 98 -15.37 10.50 -20.31
CA PRO A 98 -16.23 10.01 -21.38
C PRO A 98 -15.57 8.94 -22.24
N ALA A 99 -14.26 9.03 -22.44
CA ALA A 99 -13.48 8.02 -23.18
C ALA A 99 -13.46 6.66 -22.46
N MET A 100 -13.30 6.64 -21.13
CA MET A 100 -13.30 5.40 -20.34
C MET A 100 -14.69 4.79 -20.22
N LYS A 101 -15.74 5.62 -20.13
CA LYS A 101 -17.14 5.13 -20.15
C LYS A 101 -17.50 4.47 -21.48
N ILE A 102 -16.96 4.95 -22.59
CA ILE A 102 -17.13 4.33 -23.91
C ILE A 102 -16.34 3.01 -23.96
N LEU A 103 -15.11 2.98 -23.48
CA LEU A 103 -14.26 1.78 -23.43
C LEU A 103 -14.88 0.67 -22.57
N LEU A 104 -15.45 1.01 -21.41
CA LEU A 104 -16.10 0.06 -20.51
C LEU A 104 -17.44 -0.48 -21.03
N LYS A 105 -18.05 0.20 -22.03
CA LYS A 105 -19.28 -0.28 -22.71
C LYS A 105 -19.01 -1.32 -23.80
N VAL A 106 -17.74 -1.52 -24.19
CA VAL A 106 -17.37 -2.56 -25.17
C VAL A 106 -17.21 -3.89 -24.43
N PRO A 107 -18.07 -4.90 -24.65
CA PRO A 107 -18.12 -6.14 -23.87
C PRO A 107 -16.80 -6.92 -23.86
N ILE A 108 -16.04 -6.87 -24.96
CA ILE A 108 -14.76 -7.58 -25.11
C ILE A 108 -13.66 -7.05 -24.16
N ILE A 109 -13.70 -5.76 -23.83
CA ILE A 109 -12.71 -5.12 -22.94
C ILE A 109 -13.04 -5.38 -21.47
N ASN A 110 -14.33 -5.46 -21.14
CA ASN A 110 -14.81 -5.71 -19.79
C ASN A 110 -14.36 -7.10 -19.29
N ASP A 111 -14.34 -8.10 -20.15
CA ASP A 111 -13.91 -9.46 -19.79
C ASP A 111 -12.38 -9.56 -19.64
N LYS A 112 -11.61 -8.84 -20.47
CA LYS A 112 -10.14 -8.76 -20.30
C LYS A 112 -9.72 -8.03 -19.02
N ILE A 113 -10.39 -6.93 -18.69
CA ILE A 113 -10.10 -6.19 -17.44
C ILE A 113 -10.46 -7.04 -16.22
N LYS A 114 -11.58 -7.76 -16.24
CA LYS A 114 -11.98 -8.68 -15.17
C LYS A 114 -11.02 -9.87 -15.02
N ALA A 115 -10.50 -10.38 -16.11
CA ALA A 115 -9.50 -11.45 -16.09
C ALA A 115 -8.18 -10.95 -15.48
N THR A 116 -7.68 -9.79 -15.90
CA THR A 116 -6.42 -9.20 -15.38
C THR A 116 -6.49 -8.84 -13.90
N VAL A 117 -7.66 -8.41 -13.40
CA VAL A 117 -7.87 -8.10 -11.96
C VAL A 117 -8.01 -9.36 -11.11
N ARG A 118 -8.36 -10.52 -11.69
CA ARG A 118 -8.43 -11.80 -10.98
C ARG A 118 -7.10 -12.55 -10.90
N GLU A 119 -6.13 -12.19 -11.72
CA GLU A 119 -4.78 -12.81 -11.75
C GLU A 119 -3.74 -12.04 -10.92
N GLN A 120 -4.12 -10.97 -10.22
CA GLN A 120 -3.29 -10.24 -9.26
C GLN A 120 -3.83 -10.40 -7.84
#